data_0ec4681a0b66b4c331d918d451411496
#
_entry.id   0ec4681a0b66b4c331d918d451411496
#
_cell.length_a   1.000
_cell.length_b   1.000
_cell.length_c   1.000
_cell.angle_alpha   90.00
_cell.angle_beta   90.00
_cell.angle_gamma   90.00
#
_symmetry.space_group_name_H-M   'P 1'
#
loop_
_entity.id
_entity.type
_entity.pdbx_description
1 polymer ?
#
loop_
_entity_poly.entity_id
_entity_poly.type
_entity_poly.pdbx_seq_one_letter_code
_entity_poly.pdbx_strand_id
1 'polypeptide(L)'
;MNVIEIPFVEKVGIQRNTDGELELPFNIGVQNHLETIHASAQFALAETASGEILQKSFSDLEGKVVPVLRESQIKFIKPANTKIVACPSVSAESLSRFEEQISEKGRALISVDVHLKDIKGQLTCTGTFKWFVQRIETGQMH
;
A
#
# COMPACT_ATOMS: atom_id res chain seq x y z
N MET A 1 7.69 2.30 -11.29
CA MET A 1 8.38 2.86 -10.12
C MET A 1 8.53 1.78 -9.06
N ASN A 2 9.71 1.70 -8.44
CA ASN A 2 9.93 0.76 -7.33
C ASN A 2 9.59 1.45 -6.01
N VAL A 3 8.53 0.99 -5.35
CA VAL A 3 8.02 1.66 -4.15
C VAL A 3 9.00 1.65 -2.98
N ILE A 4 9.93 0.69 -2.90
CA ILE A 4 10.93 0.66 -1.83
C ILE A 4 12.01 1.73 -2.00
N GLU A 5 12.06 2.41 -3.13
CA GLU A 5 12.97 3.53 -3.38
C GLU A 5 12.35 4.89 -3.08
N ILE A 6 11.07 4.93 -2.73
CA ILE A 6 10.43 6.16 -2.26
C ILE A 6 11.12 6.57 -0.95
N PRO A 7 11.59 7.82 -0.81
CA PRO A 7 12.40 8.23 0.35
C PRO A 7 11.81 7.88 1.71
N PHE A 8 10.54 8.12 1.91
CA PHE A 8 9.89 7.80 3.19
C PHE A 8 9.82 6.28 3.43
N VAL A 9 9.53 5.51 2.40
CA VAL A 9 9.45 4.04 2.49
C VAL A 9 10.80 3.46 2.85
N GLU A 10 11.86 3.96 2.21
CA GLU A 10 13.23 3.57 2.52
C GLU A 10 13.60 3.91 3.96
N LYS A 11 13.22 5.09 4.41
CA LYS A 11 13.52 5.55 5.78
C LYS A 11 12.84 4.69 6.84
N VAL A 12 11.63 4.23 6.59
CA VAL A 12 10.92 3.32 7.49
C VAL A 12 11.58 1.93 7.51
N GLY A 13 12.24 1.55 6.43
CA GLY A 13 12.91 0.28 6.33
C GLY A 13 12.08 -0.82 5.70
N ILE A 14 11.04 -0.44 4.97
CA ILE A 14 10.22 -1.41 4.21
C ILE A 14 11.08 -2.00 3.11
N GLN A 15 11.05 -3.32 2.98
CA GLN A 15 11.84 -4.05 2.01
C GLN A 15 11.02 -5.11 1.31
N ARG A 16 11.59 -5.68 0.24
CA ARG A 16 10.95 -6.77 -0.51
C ARG A 16 11.60 -8.09 -0.12
N ASN A 17 10.78 -9.09 0.21
CA ASN A 17 11.30 -10.41 0.55
C ASN A 17 11.53 -11.25 -0.72
N THR A 18 12.00 -12.48 -0.55
CA THR A 18 12.32 -13.39 -1.67
C THR A 18 11.09 -13.81 -2.46
N ASP A 19 9.89 -13.71 -1.85
CA ASP A 19 8.63 -14.03 -2.52
C ASP A 19 8.05 -12.81 -3.25
N GLY A 20 8.74 -11.68 -3.21
CA GLY A 20 8.30 -10.44 -3.85
C GLY A 20 7.30 -9.63 -3.03
N GLU A 21 7.02 -10.04 -1.81
CA GLU A 21 6.10 -9.32 -0.93
C GLU A 21 6.82 -8.20 -0.18
N LEU A 22 6.09 -7.15 0.18
CA LEU A 22 6.63 -6.10 1.02
C LEU A 22 6.56 -6.52 2.48
N GLU A 23 7.63 -6.26 3.20
CA GLU A 23 7.74 -6.61 4.61
C GLU A 23 8.45 -5.51 5.39
N LEU A 24 8.22 -5.50 6.70
CA LEU A 24 8.89 -4.60 7.62
C LEU A 24 9.63 -5.44 8.67
N PRO A 25 10.97 -5.41 8.69
CA PRO A 25 11.74 -6.10 9.72
C PRO A 25 11.45 -5.52 11.10
N PHE A 26 11.59 -6.36 12.12
CA PHE A 26 11.46 -5.92 13.51
C PHE A 26 12.79 -5.36 13.98
N ASN A 27 12.92 -4.03 13.95
CA ASN A 27 14.13 -3.35 14.40
C ASN A 27 13.76 -2.18 15.31
N ILE A 28 14.76 -1.68 16.05
CA ILE A 28 14.51 -0.67 17.08
C ILE A 28 13.98 0.65 16.49
N GLY A 29 14.35 0.97 15.25
CA GLY A 29 13.94 2.23 14.61
C GLY A 29 12.45 2.32 14.31
N VAL A 30 11.72 1.23 14.36
CA VAL A 30 10.27 1.21 14.09
C VAL A 30 9.46 0.78 15.31
N GLN A 31 10.10 0.69 16.47
CA GLN A 31 9.41 0.30 17.70
C GLN A 31 8.73 1.47 18.38
N ASN A 32 7.64 1.16 19.06
CA ASN A 32 6.93 2.09 19.91
C ASN A 32 7.41 1.98 21.37
N HIS A 33 6.71 2.66 22.29
CA HIS A 33 7.03 2.67 23.73
C HIS A 33 6.80 1.32 24.41
N LEU A 34 6.18 0.36 23.74
CA LEU A 34 5.92 -0.99 24.26
C LEU A 34 6.85 -2.04 23.65
N GLU A 35 7.85 -1.59 22.89
CA GLU A 35 8.82 -2.45 22.21
C GLU A 35 8.15 -3.38 21.16
N THR A 36 7.06 -2.92 20.57
CA THR A 36 6.42 -3.57 19.42
C THR A 36 6.47 -2.62 18.23
N ILE A 37 6.12 -3.10 17.04
CA ILE A 37 6.14 -2.25 15.86
C ILE A 37 5.12 -1.13 16.02
N HIS A 38 5.56 0.11 15.82
CA HIS A 38 4.72 1.29 15.95
C HIS A 38 3.54 1.22 14.98
N ALA A 39 2.37 1.66 15.43
CA ALA A 39 1.17 1.71 14.58
C ALA A 39 1.42 2.48 13.29
N SER A 40 2.17 3.60 13.36
CA SER A 40 2.50 4.39 12.18
C SER A 40 3.37 3.63 11.18
N ALA A 41 4.24 2.74 11.65
CA ALA A 41 5.07 1.91 10.79
C ALA A 41 4.24 0.80 10.13
N GLN A 42 3.28 0.22 10.87
CA GLN A 42 2.33 -0.72 10.28
C GLN A 42 1.48 -0.04 9.21
N PHE A 43 1.00 1.17 9.48
CA PHE A 43 0.27 1.96 8.50
C PHE A 43 1.11 2.19 7.24
N ALA A 44 2.37 2.58 7.40
CA ALA A 44 3.27 2.85 6.28
C ALA A 44 3.44 1.61 5.39
N LEU A 45 3.60 0.44 5.99
CA LEU A 45 3.72 -0.82 5.23
C LEU A 45 2.42 -1.11 4.47
N ALA A 46 1.28 -1.02 5.14
CA ALA A 46 -0.01 -1.32 4.52
C ALA A 46 -0.33 -0.35 3.38
N GLU A 47 -0.11 0.94 3.59
CA GLU A 47 -0.35 1.97 2.58
C GLU A 47 0.56 1.76 1.36
N THR A 48 1.83 1.49 1.59
CA THR A 48 2.79 1.25 0.51
C THR A 48 2.38 0.03 -0.32
N ALA A 49 1.97 -1.05 0.33
CA ALA A 49 1.50 -2.26 -0.35
C ALA A 49 0.24 -1.99 -1.18
N SER A 50 -0.67 -1.15 -0.67
CA SER A 50 -1.89 -0.81 -1.41
C SER A 50 -1.58 -0.06 -2.70
N GLY A 51 -0.63 0.86 -2.66
CA GLY A 51 -0.19 1.59 -3.85
C GLY A 51 0.51 0.68 -4.84
N GLU A 52 1.33 -0.24 -4.36
CA GLU A 52 2.06 -1.15 -5.24
C GLU A 52 1.14 -2.10 -6.00
N ILE A 53 0.12 -2.65 -5.36
CA ILE A 53 -0.80 -3.56 -6.07
C ILE A 53 -1.56 -2.84 -7.17
N LEU A 54 -1.92 -1.57 -6.96
CA LEU A 54 -2.54 -0.76 -8.01
C LEU A 54 -1.58 -0.54 -9.17
N GLN A 55 -0.34 -0.21 -8.88
CA GLN A 55 0.67 0.01 -9.90
C GLN A 55 0.88 -1.24 -10.76
N LYS A 56 0.90 -2.41 -10.13
CA LYS A 56 1.04 -3.69 -10.84
C LYS A 56 -0.20 -4.05 -11.63
N SER A 57 -1.39 -3.74 -11.09
CA SER A 57 -2.66 -4.04 -11.75
C SER A 57 -2.89 -3.19 -12.99
N PHE A 58 -2.32 -1.99 -13.04
CA PHE A 58 -2.51 -1.04 -14.14
C PHE A 58 -1.17 -0.55 -14.66
N SER A 59 -0.25 -1.48 -14.94
CA SER A 59 1.10 -1.16 -15.39
C SER A 59 1.12 -0.38 -16.71
N ASP A 60 0.11 -0.56 -17.56
CA ASP A 60 -0.04 0.18 -18.81
C ASP A 60 -0.35 1.66 -18.60
N LEU A 61 -0.79 2.05 -17.42
CA LEU A 61 -1.06 3.44 -17.06
C LEU A 61 0.13 4.14 -16.40
N GLU A 62 1.24 3.44 -16.20
CA GLU A 62 2.42 4.03 -15.56
C GLU A 62 2.89 5.25 -16.35
N GLY A 63 3.11 6.36 -15.63
CA GLY A 63 3.48 7.64 -16.25
C GLY A 63 2.32 8.39 -16.89
N LYS A 64 1.13 7.81 -16.94
CA LYS A 64 -0.06 8.42 -17.56
C LYS A 64 -1.09 8.88 -16.55
N VAL A 65 -0.94 8.50 -15.29
CA VAL A 65 -1.86 8.84 -14.21
C VAL A 65 -1.10 9.25 -12.97
N VAL A 66 -1.79 10.01 -12.10
CA VAL A 66 -1.28 10.35 -10.76
C VAL A 66 -2.21 9.72 -9.73
N PRO A 67 -1.72 8.76 -8.95
CA PRO A 67 -2.49 8.21 -7.83
C PRO A 67 -2.25 9.02 -6.56
N VAL A 68 -3.31 9.28 -5.83
CA VAL A 68 -3.25 10.00 -4.54
C VAL A 68 -4.12 9.25 -3.54
N LEU A 69 -3.54 8.91 -2.40
CA LEU A 69 -4.32 8.31 -1.32
C LEU A 69 -5.27 9.37 -0.77
N ARG A 70 -6.55 9.06 -0.71
CA ARG A 70 -7.58 10.01 -0.29
C ARG A 70 -8.16 9.69 1.09
N GLU A 71 -8.35 8.40 1.37
CA GLU A 71 -9.01 7.98 2.60
C GLU A 71 -8.52 6.60 2.99
N SER A 72 -8.43 6.33 4.28
CA SER A 72 -8.08 5.01 4.77
C SER A 72 -8.85 4.70 6.04
N GLN A 73 -9.15 3.42 6.22
CA GLN A 73 -9.65 2.87 7.48
C GLN A 73 -8.70 1.75 7.87
N ILE A 74 -8.17 1.83 9.10
CA ILE A 74 -7.21 0.84 9.55
C ILE A 74 -7.57 0.36 10.95
N LYS A 75 -7.40 -0.93 11.17
CA LYS A 75 -7.68 -1.56 12.45
C LYS A 75 -6.44 -2.31 12.90
N PHE A 76 -5.97 -1.98 14.10
CA PHE A 76 -4.84 -2.66 14.74
C PHE A 76 -5.40 -3.76 15.62
N ILE A 77 -5.10 -5.01 15.29
CA ILE A 77 -5.75 -6.18 15.90
C ILE A 77 -4.95 -6.73 17.07
N LYS A 78 -3.62 -6.79 16.91
CA LYS A 78 -2.73 -7.24 17.98
C LYS A 78 -1.35 -6.62 17.80
N PRO A 79 -0.57 -6.50 18.89
CA PRO A 79 0.80 -5.99 18.78
C PRO A 79 1.65 -6.87 17.85
N ALA A 80 2.49 -6.22 17.06
CA ALA A 80 3.43 -6.90 16.17
C ALA A 80 4.81 -6.88 16.83
N ASN A 81 5.30 -8.05 17.25
CA ASN A 81 6.61 -8.17 17.90
C ASN A 81 7.58 -9.03 17.10
N THR A 82 7.30 -9.23 15.84
CA THR A 82 8.17 -9.90 14.86
C THR A 82 8.07 -9.12 13.55
N LYS A 83 8.86 -9.54 12.58
CA LYS A 83 8.71 -9.06 11.20
C LYS A 83 7.25 -9.22 10.75
N ILE A 84 6.74 -8.24 10.00
CA ILE A 84 5.39 -8.31 9.42
C ILE A 84 5.46 -8.23 7.90
N VAL A 85 4.53 -8.92 7.25
CA VAL A 85 4.44 -9.00 5.79
C VAL A 85 3.08 -8.48 5.35
N ALA A 86 3.07 -7.71 4.28
CA ALA A 86 1.84 -7.15 3.73
C ALA A 86 1.21 -8.07 2.68
N CYS A 87 -0.09 -8.26 2.79
CA CYS A 87 -0.89 -9.07 1.85
C CYS A 87 -2.01 -8.18 1.29
N PRO A 88 -1.75 -7.44 0.21
CA PRO A 88 -2.77 -6.59 -0.40
C PRO A 88 -3.67 -7.40 -1.32
N SER A 89 -4.91 -6.94 -1.50
CA SER A 89 -5.85 -7.52 -2.44
C SER A 89 -6.81 -6.47 -2.99
N VAL A 90 -7.24 -6.67 -4.23
CA VAL A 90 -8.23 -5.83 -4.87
C VAL A 90 -9.16 -6.74 -5.68
N SER A 91 -10.47 -6.52 -5.58
CA SER A 91 -11.44 -7.39 -6.26
C SER A 91 -11.45 -7.17 -7.77
N ALA A 92 -11.79 -8.23 -8.51
CA ALA A 92 -11.94 -8.14 -9.97
C ALA A 92 -13.01 -7.12 -10.36
N GLU A 93 -14.06 -7.01 -9.56
CA GLU A 93 -15.13 -6.03 -9.78
C GLU A 93 -14.60 -4.60 -9.63
N SER A 94 -13.78 -4.33 -8.59
CA SER A 94 -13.17 -3.02 -8.40
C SER A 94 -12.24 -2.66 -9.54
N LEU A 95 -11.46 -3.62 -10.04
CA LEU A 95 -10.56 -3.41 -11.17
C LEU A 95 -11.34 -3.08 -12.45
N SER A 96 -12.40 -3.81 -12.73
CA SER A 96 -13.26 -3.54 -13.90
C SER A 96 -13.87 -2.15 -13.84
N ARG A 97 -14.41 -1.78 -12.69
CA ARG A 97 -15.03 -0.47 -12.50
C ARG A 97 -14.00 0.64 -12.64
N PHE A 98 -12.81 0.43 -12.13
CA PHE A 98 -11.71 1.39 -12.26
C PHE A 98 -11.36 1.63 -13.72
N GLU A 99 -11.17 0.56 -14.50
CA GLU A 99 -10.84 0.67 -15.93
C GLU A 99 -11.91 1.46 -16.69
N GLU A 100 -13.17 1.18 -16.40
CA GLU A 100 -14.30 1.86 -17.02
C GLU A 100 -14.29 3.35 -16.69
N GLN A 101 -14.08 3.71 -15.41
CA GLN A 101 -14.07 5.10 -14.97
C GLN A 101 -12.89 5.87 -15.58
N ILE A 102 -11.70 5.28 -15.60
CA ILE A 102 -10.52 5.91 -16.21
C ILE A 102 -10.76 6.14 -17.71
N SER A 103 -11.33 5.15 -18.39
CA SER A 103 -11.62 5.24 -19.82
C SER A 103 -12.65 6.33 -20.13
N GLU A 104 -13.72 6.40 -19.34
CA GLU A 104 -14.83 7.32 -19.60
C GLU A 104 -14.61 8.73 -19.06
N LYS A 105 -14.01 8.84 -17.87
CA LYS A 105 -13.93 10.11 -17.15
C LYS A 105 -12.50 10.64 -16.97
N GLY A 106 -11.49 9.81 -17.22
CA GLY A 106 -10.11 10.18 -16.98
C GLY A 106 -9.74 10.21 -15.50
N ARG A 107 -10.63 9.79 -14.61
CA ARG A 107 -10.38 9.71 -13.17
C ARG A 107 -11.23 8.62 -12.56
N ALA A 108 -10.75 8.08 -11.43
CA ALA A 108 -11.45 6.98 -10.75
C ALA A 108 -11.07 6.93 -9.28
N LEU A 109 -11.94 6.31 -8.49
CA LEU A 109 -11.67 5.92 -7.12
C LEU A 109 -11.59 4.39 -7.08
N ILE A 110 -10.67 3.86 -6.29
CA ILE A 110 -10.54 2.42 -6.11
C ILE A 110 -10.09 2.13 -4.67
N SER A 111 -10.70 1.13 -4.05
CA SER A 111 -10.34 0.70 -2.70
C SER A 111 -9.55 -0.59 -2.75
N VAL A 112 -8.49 -0.65 -1.96
CA VAL A 112 -7.61 -1.81 -1.83
C VAL A 112 -7.62 -2.26 -0.37
N ASP A 113 -7.75 -3.54 -0.15
CA ASP A 113 -7.65 -4.14 1.19
C ASP A 113 -6.24 -4.66 1.42
N VAL A 114 -5.73 -4.48 2.64
CA VAL A 114 -4.41 -4.98 3.02
C VAL A 114 -4.50 -5.67 4.37
N HIS A 115 -3.93 -6.86 4.45
CA HIS A 115 -3.72 -7.58 5.71
C HIS A 115 -2.24 -7.57 6.03
N LEU A 116 -1.89 -7.30 7.29
CA LEU A 116 -0.52 -7.46 7.78
C LEU A 116 -0.46 -8.68 8.68
N LYS A 117 0.53 -9.54 8.44
CA LYS A 117 0.69 -10.80 9.18
C LYS A 117 2.09 -10.92 9.75
N ASP A 118 2.19 -11.47 10.96
CA ASP A 118 3.48 -11.76 11.58
C ASP A 118 4.07 -13.07 11.03
N ILE A 119 5.22 -13.48 11.56
CA ILE A 119 5.91 -14.69 11.06
C ILE A 119 5.13 -16.00 11.34
N LYS A 120 4.14 -15.96 12.23
CA LYS A 120 3.27 -17.09 12.50
C LYS A 120 2.02 -17.09 11.65
N GLY A 121 1.89 -16.12 10.74
CA GLY A 121 0.71 -15.93 9.92
C GLY A 121 -0.47 -15.31 10.64
N GLN A 122 -0.26 -14.79 11.85
CA GLN A 122 -1.33 -14.14 12.62
C GLN A 122 -1.53 -12.71 12.15
N LEU A 123 -2.78 -12.30 12.07
CA LEU A 123 -3.16 -10.98 11.63
C LEU A 123 -2.85 -9.94 12.70
N THR A 124 -2.02 -8.95 12.36
CA THR A 124 -1.69 -7.85 13.28
C THR A 124 -2.48 -6.58 12.95
N CYS A 125 -2.85 -6.43 11.69
CA CYS A 125 -3.48 -5.20 11.20
C CYS A 125 -4.27 -5.47 9.93
N THR A 126 -5.40 -4.77 9.75
CA THR A 126 -6.14 -4.75 8.48
C THR A 126 -6.41 -3.31 8.11
N GLY A 127 -6.44 -3.04 6.82
CA GLY A 127 -6.75 -1.70 6.33
C GLY A 127 -7.45 -1.72 4.99
N THR A 128 -8.20 -0.65 4.72
CA THR A 128 -8.78 -0.38 3.42
C THR A 128 -8.31 1.01 3.00
N PHE A 129 -7.75 1.09 1.81
CA PHE A 129 -7.12 2.31 1.29
C PHE A 129 -7.85 2.74 0.02
N LYS A 130 -8.43 3.92 0.05
CA LYS A 130 -9.14 4.48 -1.09
C LYS A 130 -8.22 5.43 -1.84
N TRP A 131 -7.91 5.07 -3.08
CA TRP A 131 -7.04 5.84 -3.96
C TRP A 131 -7.86 6.59 -4.98
N PHE A 132 -7.49 7.85 -5.20
CA PHE A 132 -7.97 8.66 -6.31
C PHE A 132 -6.90 8.64 -7.37
N VAL A 133 -7.26 8.27 -8.59
CA VAL A 133 -6.33 8.18 -9.73
C VAL A 133 -6.86 9.06 -10.86
N GLN A 134 -6.01 9.93 -11.37
CA GLN A 134 -6.38 10.88 -12.42
C GLN A 134 -5.38 10.84 -13.55
N ARG A 135 -5.85 10.89 -14.79
CA ARG A 135 -4.98 11.02 -15.97
C ARG A 135 -4.25 12.34 -15.93
N ILE A 136 -2.98 12.29 -16.31
CA ILE A 136 -2.19 13.50 -16.52
C ILE A 136 -2.56 14.03 -17.90
N GLU A 137 -3.01 15.28 -17.96
CA GLU A 137 -3.26 15.92 -19.25
C GLU A 137 -1.95 16.37 -19.88
N THR A 138 -1.91 16.39 -21.22
CA THR A 138 -0.72 16.84 -21.96
C THR A 138 -0.36 18.27 -21.54
N GLY A 139 0.87 18.45 -21.05
CA GLY A 139 1.37 19.75 -20.61
C GLY A 139 1.23 20.02 -19.13
N GLN A 140 0.62 19.12 -18.35
CA GLN A 140 0.57 19.21 -16.90
C GLN A 140 1.71 18.40 -16.27
N MET A 141 2.48 19.06 -15.45
CA MET A 141 3.60 18.47 -14.71
C MET A 141 3.34 18.66 -13.22
N HIS A 142 3.35 17.59 -12.48
CA HIS A 142 3.14 17.62 -11.03
C HIS A 142 4.28 16.97 -10.27
#